data_e4cb66b1490a56efaca2e069ca2e3222
#
_entry.id   e4cb66b1490a56efaca2e069ca2e3222
#
_cell.length_a   1.000
_cell.length_b   1.000
_cell.length_c   1.000
_cell.angle_alpha   90.00
_cell.angle_beta   90.00
_cell.angle_gamma   90.00
#
_symmetry.space_group_name_H-M   'P 1'
#
loop_
_entity.id
_entity.type
_entity.pdbx_description
1 polymer ?
#
loop_
_entity_poly.entity_id
_entity_poly.type
_entity_poly.pdbx_seq_one_letter_code
_entity_poly.pdbx_strand_id
1 'polypeptide(L)'
;MASTGLETPSYAHPVRHHNNTGAAPVPEKITILDEEKAGGPYGYPAAAGLGSDSGSIKEGADNTHRKLKARHIQLIGIGGTIGTALYVSIGRGLLNGGPASLFIAFTWCKTQKQPHQSSQHEESRAQIARAPTPRCGSMAEMVTYLPISSPFIRFAGRYVDDAFAVAAGYNFFVFEAMLVPFEVTACNVILHYWENVVPAWAVIAIVLCLYAAINLFAVKWYGETEFWCALGKVLLIVGLIIFTFIVMLGGNPLHDRFGFRFWKNPGAFAPLYYEGSLGYFLGFLQCLIQASFTIAGPDYVSMAAGEAENPRRVMPRAFKAVFYRLTAFFMLGSLAVGILVPHDDKELKAAFKEGRPGAAASPYVVAMERLRISVLPHIVNAMVLTSAFSAGNSYVYCASRSLYGLALDGKAPRFLRKCTRQGVPIYCVLAVLAIALLSFLQVSNNAAVVLQWFVNLVTASQLINFSVMCYTFIRFKKAMDAQGFDRKSLPYVGWFQPFAAWYGLIGCFVMTFVGGYTVFLPGQWDIPTFLFSYTMIGVFPIVFIGWKLIKRTKFHKPLDVDLRGEVEEIEEYQRNFVPAPHKNAVDKYFNKAFS
;
A
#
# COMPACT_ATOMS: atom_id res chain seq x y z
N MET A 1 29.94 70.32 15.94
CA MET A 1 29.07 70.86 16.99
C MET A 1 28.34 69.74 17.62
N ALA A 2 28.66 69.50 18.86
CA ALA A 2 27.92 68.98 20.03
C ALA A 2 27.24 67.62 19.84
N SER A 3 27.73 66.48 20.39
CA SER A 3 27.94 66.05 21.79
C SER A 3 26.66 65.97 22.61
N THR A 4 26.35 64.77 23.08
CA THR A 4 25.85 64.26 24.37
C THR A 4 25.20 62.90 24.15
N GLY A 5 25.55 61.78 24.71
CA GLY A 5 26.05 61.41 26.03
C GLY A 5 24.93 61.07 27.02
N LEU A 6 24.92 59.86 27.53
CA LEU A 6 24.34 59.41 28.81
C LEU A 6 23.78 57.97 28.61
N GLU A 7 24.37 57.01 29.16
CA GLU A 7 24.54 56.45 30.54
C GLU A 7 23.57 55.27 30.79
N THR A 8 24.18 54.15 31.09
CA THR A 8 23.61 52.93 31.68
C THR A 8 23.49 53.07 33.18
N PRO A 9 22.57 52.38 33.86
CA PRO A 9 22.85 51.94 35.22
C PRO A 9 22.91 50.42 35.36
N SER A 10 24.03 50.03 35.94
CA SER A 10 24.32 48.79 36.61
C SER A 10 23.55 48.70 37.93
N TYR A 11 23.04 47.50 38.25
CA TYR A 11 22.76 47.13 39.64
C TYR A 11 23.34 45.75 39.94
N ALA A 12 24.23 45.79 40.96
CA ALA A 12 24.92 44.64 41.54
C ALA A 12 24.15 44.09 42.77
N HIS A 13 24.35 42.80 42.96
CA HIS A 13 24.23 41.88 44.10
C HIS A 13 23.87 42.37 45.53
N PRO A 14 23.36 41.44 46.39
CA PRO A 14 24.33 40.70 47.21
C PRO A 14 24.06 39.21 47.47
N VAL A 15 25.18 38.49 47.61
CA VAL A 15 25.40 37.16 48.16
C VAL A 15 24.96 37.04 49.60
N ARG A 16 24.30 35.95 49.99
CA ARG A 16 24.26 35.45 51.38
C ARG A 16 24.67 33.98 51.42
N HIS A 17 25.80 33.75 52.03
CA HIS A 17 26.25 32.45 52.55
C HIS A 17 25.39 32.03 53.74
N HIS A 18 24.97 30.75 53.74
CA HIS A 18 24.76 30.01 54.98
C HIS A 18 25.29 28.59 54.81
N ASN A 19 26.35 28.31 55.56
CA ASN A 19 26.82 26.99 55.90
C ASN A 19 25.78 26.26 56.74
N ASN A 20 25.47 25.02 56.43
CA ASN A 20 25.25 24.04 57.48
C ASN A 20 25.62 22.62 57.03
N THR A 21 26.49 22.03 57.79
CA THR A 21 26.98 20.68 57.80
C THR A 21 25.91 19.69 58.22
N GLY A 22 25.73 18.61 57.49
CA GLY A 22 24.88 17.49 57.87
C GLY A 22 25.09 16.29 56.98
N ALA A 23 25.95 15.36 57.39
CA ALA A 23 26.17 14.09 56.74
C ALA A 23 24.93 13.21 56.86
N ALA A 24 24.52 12.57 55.76
CA ALA A 24 23.55 11.50 55.75
C ALA A 24 24.06 10.35 54.85
N PRO A 25 23.66 9.11 55.11
CA PRO A 25 24.47 7.91 54.82
C PRO A 25 24.31 7.37 53.42
N VAL A 26 25.34 6.65 53.01
CA VAL A 26 25.46 5.87 51.76
C VAL A 26 24.42 4.73 51.76
N PRO A 27 23.61 4.54 50.72
CA PRO A 27 22.87 3.31 50.57
C PRO A 27 23.69 2.21 49.87
N GLU A 28 23.47 1.03 50.37
CA GLU A 28 24.08 -0.25 50.04
C GLU A 28 24.05 -0.64 48.55
N LYS A 29 25.00 -1.52 48.24
CA LYS A 29 25.22 -2.25 47.01
C LYS A 29 23.94 -2.80 46.37
N ILE A 30 23.62 -2.37 45.18
CA ILE A 30 22.72 -3.09 44.28
C ILE A 30 23.50 -4.21 43.60
N THR A 31 23.18 -5.42 43.96
CA THR A 31 23.65 -6.68 43.34
C THR A 31 23.15 -6.73 41.89
N ILE A 32 24.09 -6.76 40.95
CA ILE A 32 23.80 -7.04 39.54
C ILE A 32 23.42 -8.53 39.47
N LEU A 33 22.15 -8.82 39.23
CA LEU A 33 21.70 -10.13 38.83
C LEU A 33 21.77 -10.25 37.30
N ASP A 34 22.40 -11.32 36.87
CA ASP A 34 22.67 -11.71 35.51
C ASP A 34 21.46 -11.60 34.58
N GLU A 35 21.55 -10.70 33.59
CA GLU A 35 20.71 -10.70 32.40
C GLU A 35 21.34 -11.59 31.32
N GLU A 36 21.21 -12.87 31.45
CA GLU A 36 21.49 -13.80 30.37
C GLU A 36 20.37 -14.83 30.27
N LYS A 37 19.40 -14.54 29.36
CA LYS A 37 18.55 -15.45 28.60
C LYS A 37 17.18 -14.85 28.26
N ALA A 38 17.09 -14.06 27.18
CA ALA A 38 15.93 -13.98 26.29
C ALA A 38 16.11 -12.91 25.21
N GLY A 39 16.77 -13.22 24.15
CA GLY A 39 16.95 -12.31 23.02
C GLY A 39 17.12 -13.03 21.70
N GLY A 40 16.01 -13.48 21.12
CA GLY A 40 15.95 -13.73 19.67
C GLY A 40 15.81 -12.40 18.91
N PRO A 41 16.31 -12.28 17.67
CA PRO A 41 16.46 -10.98 16.98
C PRO A 41 15.18 -10.27 16.54
N TYR A 42 13.98 -10.78 16.84
CA TYR A 42 12.69 -10.19 16.44
C TYR A 42 11.59 -10.33 17.51
N GLY A 43 11.96 -10.21 18.79
CA GLY A 43 10.98 -10.17 19.86
C GLY A 43 10.25 -8.82 19.86
N TYR A 44 8.94 -8.77 19.53
CA TYR A 44 8.08 -7.74 20.06
C TYR A 44 8.14 -7.84 21.59
N PRO A 45 8.43 -6.77 22.34
CA PRO A 45 8.40 -6.85 23.78
C PRO A 45 7.00 -7.28 24.18
N ALA A 46 6.92 -8.34 25.00
CA ALA A 46 5.73 -8.64 25.74
C ALA A 46 5.31 -7.35 26.46
N ALA A 47 4.01 -7.06 26.42
CA ALA A 47 3.46 -5.94 27.18
C ALA A 47 4.03 -6.00 28.60
N ALA A 48 4.86 -5.01 28.93
CA ALA A 48 5.36 -4.83 30.29
C ALA A 48 4.15 -4.81 31.20
N GLY A 49 4.21 -5.60 32.28
CA GLY A 49 3.09 -5.84 33.16
C GLY A 49 2.39 -4.54 33.52
N LEU A 50 1.09 -4.50 33.26
CA LEU A 50 0.18 -3.50 33.78
C LEU A 50 0.17 -3.67 35.30
N GLY A 51 1.05 -2.94 35.99
CA GLY A 51 0.80 -2.56 37.35
C GLY A 51 -0.55 -1.84 37.38
N SER A 52 -1.38 -2.21 38.35
CA SER A 52 -2.70 -1.61 38.60
C SER A 52 -2.56 -0.16 39.06
N ASP A 53 -2.19 0.74 38.13
CA ASP A 53 -2.34 2.18 38.32
C ASP A 53 -3.45 2.64 37.37
N SER A 54 -4.57 3.04 37.95
CA SER A 54 -5.72 3.64 37.27
C SER A 54 -5.41 5.06 36.80
N GLY A 55 -4.30 5.23 36.09
CA GLY A 55 -3.98 6.43 35.35
C GLY A 55 -4.77 6.44 34.04
N SER A 56 -5.58 7.46 33.82
CA SER A 56 -6.32 7.70 32.59
C SER A 56 -5.39 7.54 31.39
N ILE A 57 -5.60 6.45 30.60
CA ILE A 57 -4.94 6.28 29.30
C ILE A 57 -5.33 7.49 28.46
N LYS A 58 -4.37 8.36 28.13
CA LYS A 58 -4.59 9.48 27.21
C LYS A 58 -5.06 8.87 25.88
N GLU A 59 -6.31 9.14 25.50
CA GLU A 59 -6.85 8.73 24.21
C GLU A 59 -5.94 9.32 23.12
N GLY A 60 -5.34 8.46 22.30
CA GLY A 60 -4.52 8.86 21.15
C GLY A 60 -3.00 8.78 21.33
N ALA A 61 -2.46 8.30 22.46
CA ALA A 61 -1.01 8.09 22.58
C ALA A 61 -0.53 6.99 21.61
N ASP A 62 0.39 7.35 20.70
CA ASP A 62 1.02 6.43 19.76
C ASP A 62 2.09 5.61 20.50
N ASN A 63 1.74 4.39 20.92
CA ASN A 63 2.61 3.47 21.64
C ASN A 63 3.44 2.58 20.70
N THR A 64 3.59 2.95 19.42
CA THR A 64 4.37 2.15 18.47
C THR A 64 5.87 2.26 18.71
N HIS A 65 6.55 1.11 18.77
CA HIS A 65 8.00 1.07 18.92
C HIS A 65 8.67 1.21 17.54
N ARG A 66 9.55 2.21 17.38
CA ARG A 66 10.29 2.50 16.14
C ARG A 66 11.43 1.51 15.92
N LYS A 67 11.14 0.36 15.31
CA LYS A 67 12.11 -0.75 15.09
C LYS A 67 12.28 -1.15 13.62
N LEU A 68 11.50 -0.59 12.68
CA LEU A 68 11.56 -0.96 11.27
C LEU A 68 12.69 -0.22 10.56
N LYS A 69 13.66 -0.97 10.04
CA LYS A 69 14.74 -0.46 9.18
C LYS A 69 14.24 -0.14 7.77
N ALA A 70 14.97 0.69 7.02
CA ALA A 70 14.63 1.09 5.65
C ALA A 70 14.30 -0.10 4.72
N ARG A 71 15.02 -1.22 4.82
CA ARG A 71 14.79 -2.44 4.05
C ARG A 71 13.41 -3.07 4.31
N HIS A 72 12.98 -3.10 5.58
CA HIS A 72 11.67 -3.67 5.95
C HIS A 72 10.53 -2.83 5.36
N ILE A 73 10.61 -1.51 5.46
CA ILE A 73 9.60 -0.59 4.94
C ILE A 73 9.49 -0.67 3.42
N GLN A 74 10.63 -0.76 2.71
CA GLN A 74 10.64 -0.91 1.25
C GLN A 74 10.04 -2.25 0.81
N LEU A 75 10.31 -3.33 1.55
CA LEU A 75 9.76 -4.66 1.22
C LEU A 75 8.28 -4.79 1.59
N ILE A 76 7.82 -4.19 2.69
CA ILE A 76 6.39 -4.10 3.03
C ILE A 76 5.64 -3.38 1.90
N GLY A 77 6.17 -2.25 1.41
CA GLY A 77 5.57 -1.52 0.29
C GLY A 77 5.53 -2.31 -1.03
N ILE A 78 6.46 -3.24 -1.26
CA ILE A 78 6.49 -4.11 -2.43
C ILE A 78 5.63 -5.35 -2.21
N GLY A 79 5.73 -6.00 -1.04
CA GLY A 79 5.05 -7.25 -0.71
C GLY A 79 3.53 -7.14 -0.75
N GLY A 80 2.97 -6.04 -0.20
CA GLY A 80 1.54 -5.76 -0.26
C GLY A 80 1.03 -5.29 -1.64
N THR A 81 1.93 -4.88 -2.55
CA THR A 81 1.52 -4.36 -3.86
C THR A 81 1.64 -5.39 -4.99
N ILE A 82 2.66 -6.26 -4.92
CA ILE A 82 2.88 -7.32 -5.91
C ILE A 82 2.15 -8.58 -5.41
N GLY A 83 0.94 -8.78 -5.89
CA GLY A 83 0.11 -9.96 -5.71
C GLY A 83 -0.24 -10.57 -7.07
N THR A 84 -1.38 -11.26 -7.13
CA THR A 84 -1.93 -11.83 -8.37
C THR A 84 -2.29 -10.79 -9.42
N ALA A 85 -2.46 -9.53 -9.02
CA ALA A 85 -2.79 -8.44 -9.93
C ALA A 85 -1.81 -8.30 -11.10
N LEU A 86 -0.51 -8.44 -10.86
CA LEU A 86 0.54 -8.33 -11.87
C LEU A 86 0.77 -9.62 -12.67
N TYR A 87 0.50 -10.80 -12.09
CA TYR A 87 0.81 -12.08 -12.72
C TYR A 87 -0.39 -12.75 -13.39
N VAL A 88 -1.60 -12.46 -12.92
CA VAL A 88 -2.85 -13.09 -13.37
C VAL A 88 -3.81 -12.05 -13.94
N SER A 89 -4.28 -11.10 -13.11
CA SER A 89 -5.34 -10.17 -13.49
C SER A 89 -4.97 -9.26 -14.67
N ILE A 90 -3.67 -9.00 -14.90
CA ILE A 90 -3.17 -8.25 -16.05
C ILE A 90 -3.57 -8.88 -17.39
N GLY A 91 -3.74 -10.22 -17.45
CA GLY A 91 -4.19 -10.94 -18.63
C GLY A 91 -5.58 -10.51 -19.09
N ARG A 92 -6.48 -10.18 -18.16
CA ARG A 92 -7.82 -9.65 -18.49
C ARG A 92 -7.74 -8.29 -19.17
N GLY A 93 -6.84 -7.40 -18.70
CA GLY A 93 -6.59 -6.12 -19.37
C GLY A 93 -6.10 -6.31 -20.81
N LEU A 94 -5.21 -7.28 -21.05
CA LEU A 94 -4.75 -7.64 -22.40
C LEU A 94 -5.91 -8.09 -23.30
N LEU A 95 -6.77 -9.00 -22.82
CA LEU A 95 -7.92 -9.50 -23.58
C LEU A 95 -8.93 -8.41 -23.94
N ASN A 96 -9.13 -7.44 -23.05
CA ASN A 96 -10.17 -6.43 -23.20
C ASN A 96 -9.74 -5.22 -24.04
N GLY A 97 -8.48 -4.82 -24.00
CA GLY A 97 -8.03 -3.60 -24.67
C GLY A 97 -6.82 -3.75 -25.59
N GLY A 98 -6.20 -4.92 -25.59
CA GLY A 98 -4.97 -5.17 -26.36
C GLY A 98 -3.69 -4.63 -25.71
N PRO A 99 -2.52 -4.99 -26.29
CA PRO A 99 -1.23 -4.68 -25.68
C PRO A 99 -0.92 -3.19 -25.57
N ALA A 100 -1.30 -2.37 -26.57
CA ALA A 100 -1.04 -0.94 -26.52
C ALA A 100 -1.92 -0.22 -25.50
N SER A 101 -3.23 -0.51 -25.46
CA SER A 101 -4.14 0.04 -24.44
C SER A 101 -3.65 -0.30 -23.04
N LEU A 102 -3.23 -1.55 -22.82
CA LEU A 102 -2.70 -2.01 -21.55
C LEU A 102 -1.45 -1.22 -21.14
N PHE A 103 -0.45 -1.14 -22.02
CA PHE A 103 0.80 -0.43 -21.76
C PHE A 103 0.57 1.08 -21.52
N ILE A 104 -0.27 1.72 -22.35
CA ILE A 104 -0.61 3.13 -22.20
C ILE A 104 -1.37 3.36 -20.89
N ALA A 105 -2.33 2.50 -20.52
CA ALA A 105 -3.09 2.62 -19.27
C ALA A 105 -2.17 2.55 -18.03
N PHE A 106 -1.25 1.58 -17.99
CA PHE A 106 -0.27 1.49 -16.89
C PHE A 106 0.68 2.68 -16.86
N THR A 107 1.08 3.20 -18.02
CA THR A 107 1.89 4.42 -18.11
C THR A 107 1.11 5.65 -17.67
N TRP A 108 -0.13 5.81 -18.14
CA TRP A 108 -1.02 6.94 -17.80
C TRP A 108 -1.35 6.99 -16.31
N CYS A 109 -1.78 5.89 -15.71
CA CYS A 109 -2.07 5.83 -14.28
C CYS A 109 -0.84 6.16 -13.42
N LYS A 110 0.37 5.90 -13.92
CA LYS A 110 1.62 6.33 -13.26
C LYS A 110 1.89 7.82 -13.47
N THR A 111 1.56 8.39 -14.64
CA THR A 111 1.72 9.83 -14.91
C THR A 111 0.68 10.68 -14.21
N GLN A 112 -0.50 10.16 -13.88
CA GLN A 112 -1.44 10.86 -12.98
C GLN A 112 -0.80 11.18 -11.63
N LYS A 113 0.25 10.46 -11.26
CA LYS A 113 1.13 10.78 -10.13
C LYS A 113 2.35 11.64 -10.54
N GLN A 114 2.48 12.01 -11.85
CA GLN A 114 3.60 12.82 -12.41
C GLN A 114 3.13 13.79 -13.49
N PRO A 115 3.32 15.10 -13.36
CA PRO A 115 3.31 16.00 -14.51
C PRO A 115 4.64 15.92 -15.28
N HIS A 116 4.52 15.90 -16.61
CA HIS A 116 5.60 15.78 -17.60
C HIS A 116 6.61 16.93 -17.52
N GLN A 117 7.88 16.61 -17.71
CA GLN A 117 8.98 17.56 -17.83
C GLN A 117 9.18 17.90 -19.32
N SER A 118 8.93 19.14 -19.71
CA SER A 118 9.48 19.70 -20.95
C SER A 118 10.86 20.28 -20.64
N SER A 119 11.80 19.95 -21.51
CA SER A 119 13.20 20.36 -21.51
C SER A 119 13.40 21.86 -21.47
N GLN A 120 14.26 22.38 -20.57
CA GLN A 120 15.13 23.51 -20.85
C GLN A 120 16.42 23.46 -20.02
N HIS A 121 17.49 23.43 -20.75
CA HIS A 121 18.87 23.86 -20.51
C HIS A 121 19.69 23.40 -19.29
N GLU A 122 20.84 22.88 -19.65
CA GLU A 122 22.05 22.61 -18.89
C GLU A 122 22.47 23.79 -17.99
N GLU A 123 22.36 23.56 -16.66
CA GLU A 123 23.24 24.25 -15.72
C GLU A 123 23.58 23.32 -14.56
N SER A 124 24.86 22.99 -14.49
CA SER A 124 25.61 22.46 -13.36
C SER A 124 25.30 21.01 -12.89
N ARG A 125 26.16 20.09 -13.28
CA ARG A 125 26.25 18.70 -12.79
C ARG A 125 26.28 18.56 -11.25
N ALA A 126 26.61 19.60 -10.52
CA ALA A 126 26.57 19.64 -9.06
C ALA A 126 25.17 19.88 -8.46
N GLN A 127 24.25 20.51 -9.20
CA GLN A 127 22.84 20.67 -8.80
C GLN A 127 21.97 19.45 -9.17
N ILE A 128 22.39 18.63 -10.15
CA ILE A 128 21.67 17.41 -10.57
C ILE A 128 21.59 16.37 -9.44
N ALA A 129 22.57 16.32 -8.56
CA ALA A 129 22.55 15.45 -7.37
C ALA A 129 21.50 15.87 -6.32
N ARG A 130 20.97 17.09 -6.39
CA ARG A 130 19.94 17.66 -5.52
C ARG A 130 18.59 17.85 -6.19
N ALA A 131 18.44 17.48 -7.47
CA ALA A 131 17.17 17.66 -8.18
C ALA A 131 16.05 16.84 -7.53
N PRO A 132 14.98 17.48 -7.05
CA PRO A 132 13.83 16.77 -6.46
C PRO A 132 13.10 16.04 -7.60
N THR A 133 13.06 14.73 -7.52
CA THR A 133 12.38 13.86 -8.47
C THR A 133 10.86 13.91 -8.28
N PRO A 134 10.03 13.95 -9.34
CA PRO A 134 8.56 13.96 -9.25
C PRO A 134 8.05 12.65 -8.68
N ARG A 135 7.13 12.69 -7.69
CA ARG A 135 6.71 11.49 -6.93
C ARG A 135 5.33 11.64 -6.32
N CYS A 136 4.83 10.56 -5.71
CA CYS A 136 3.65 10.54 -4.82
C CYS A 136 3.78 11.62 -3.72
N GLY A 137 3.84 12.86 -4.15
CA GLY A 137 4.32 13.99 -3.40
C GLY A 137 3.42 14.30 -2.20
N SER A 138 2.10 14.20 -2.39
CA SER A 138 1.13 14.61 -1.38
C SER A 138 1.27 13.81 -0.08
N MET A 139 1.27 12.49 -0.17
CA MET A 139 1.38 11.64 1.02
C MET A 139 2.79 11.65 1.60
N ALA A 140 3.81 11.63 0.74
CA ALA A 140 5.20 11.65 1.18
C ALA A 140 5.57 12.94 1.94
N GLU A 141 5.04 14.11 1.55
CA GLU A 141 5.24 15.36 2.30
C GLU A 141 4.66 15.27 3.70
N MET A 142 3.37 14.91 3.82
CA MET A 142 2.70 14.83 5.11
C MET A 142 3.34 13.79 6.04
N VAL A 143 3.61 12.57 5.53
CA VAL A 143 4.19 11.48 6.32
C VAL A 143 5.63 11.75 6.71
N THR A 144 6.41 12.43 5.88
CA THR A 144 7.79 12.80 6.24
C THR A 144 7.82 13.91 7.29
N TYR A 145 6.86 14.84 7.21
CA TYR A 145 6.72 15.90 8.20
C TYR A 145 6.26 15.35 9.55
N LEU A 146 5.21 14.53 9.54
CA LEU A 146 4.61 13.95 10.73
C LEU A 146 4.48 12.42 10.60
N PRO A 147 5.54 11.66 10.89
CA PRO A 147 5.54 10.19 10.78
C PRO A 147 4.87 9.53 11.99
N ILE A 148 3.56 9.38 11.89
CA ILE A 148 2.68 8.75 12.88
C ILE A 148 2.09 7.44 12.35
N SER A 149 1.48 6.63 13.21
CA SER A 149 0.79 5.40 12.82
C SER A 149 -0.50 5.71 12.06
N SER A 150 -0.84 4.89 11.05
CA SER A 150 -2.02 5.06 10.19
C SER A 150 -2.20 6.50 9.67
N PRO A 151 -1.16 7.09 9.05
CA PRO A 151 -1.06 8.54 8.88
C PRO A 151 -2.18 9.11 8.02
N PHE A 152 -2.59 8.45 6.93
CA PHE A 152 -3.62 9.02 6.04
C PHE A 152 -5.00 9.12 6.71
N ILE A 153 -5.35 8.20 7.63
CA ILE A 153 -6.61 8.25 8.40
C ILE A 153 -6.53 9.37 9.44
N ARG A 154 -5.44 9.43 10.20
CA ARG A 154 -5.23 10.45 11.24
C ARG A 154 -5.10 11.85 10.63
N PHE A 155 -4.43 11.99 9.47
CA PHE A 155 -4.36 13.27 8.76
C PHE A 155 -5.71 13.72 8.23
N ALA A 156 -6.56 12.80 7.76
CA ALA A 156 -7.93 13.13 7.36
C ALA A 156 -8.73 13.75 8.51
N GLY A 157 -8.59 13.22 9.73
CA GLY A 157 -9.18 13.82 10.93
C GLY A 157 -8.57 15.16 11.30
N ARG A 158 -7.24 15.25 11.31
CA ARG A 158 -6.49 16.43 11.76
C ARG A 158 -6.64 17.64 10.83
N TYR A 159 -6.65 17.40 9.51
CA TYR A 159 -6.65 18.50 8.52
C TYR A 159 -8.01 18.77 7.90
N VAL A 160 -8.97 17.84 7.99
CA VAL A 160 -10.28 17.98 7.38
C VAL A 160 -11.41 18.00 8.40
N ASP A 161 -11.78 16.82 8.94
CA ASP A 161 -12.90 16.61 9.87
C ASP A 161 -12.81 15.19 10.45
N ASP A 162 -13.22 15.00 11.70
CA ASP A 162 -13.25 13.68 12.34
C ASP A 162 -14.21 12.70 11.62
N ALA A 163 -15.37 13.18 11.14
CA ALA A 163 -16.28 12.36 10.34
C ALA A 163 -15.63 11.88 9.02
N PHE A 164 -14.79 12.72 8.41
CA PHE A 164 -14.04 12.37 7.21
C PHE A 164 -12.99 11.28 7.48
N ALA A 165 -12.32 11.36 8.64
CA ALA A 165 -11.40 10.32 9.08
C ALA A 165 -12.09 8.98 9.32
N VAL A 166 -13.30 8.99 9.89
CA VAL A 166 -14.08 7.76 10.11
C VAL A 166 -14.46 7.12 8.79
N ALA A 167 -14.99 7.90 7.84
CA ALA A 167 -15.35 7.40 6.51
C ALA A 167 -14.11 6.86 5.76
N ALA A 168 -12.98 7.56 5.83
CA ALA A 168 -11.71 7.14 5.24
C ALA A 168 -11.19 5.84 5.88
N GLY A 169 -11.25 5.72 7.20
CA GLY A 169 -10.79 4.55 7.93
C GLY A 169 -11.61 3.31 7.64
N TYR A 170 -12.94 3.41 7.61
CA TYR A 170 -13.81 2.29 7.23
C TYR A 170 -13.65 1.92 5.76
N ASN A 171 -13.50 2.90 4.85
CA ASN A 171 -13.24 2.62 3.45
C ASN A 171 -11.92 1.87 3.25
N PHE A 172 -10.87 2.26 3.98
CA PHE A 172 -9.58 1.57 3.94
C PHE A 172 -9.68 0.16 4.54
N PHE A 173 -10.40 0.00 5.64
CA PHE A 173 -10.66 -1.31 6.22
C PHE A 173 -11.37 -2.25 5.22
N VAL A 174 -12.42 -1.77 4.54
CA VAL A 174 -13.13 -2.56 3.52
C VAL A 174 -12.23 -2.87 2.34
N PHE A 175 -11.43 -1.90 1.88
CA PHE A 175 -10.44 -2.10 0.82
C PHE A 175 -9.50 -3.27 1.13
N GLU A 176 -8.87 -3.26 2.29
CA GLU A 176 -7.94 -4.31 2.72
C GLU A 176 -8.66 -5.64 2.98
N ALA A 177 -9.83 -5.61 3.62
CA ALA A 177 -10.59 -6.81 3.95
C ALA A 177 -11.11 -7.54 2.71
N MET A 178 -11.49 -6.81 1.65
CA MET A 178 -11.98 -7.38 0.39
C MET A 178 -10.85 -7.90 -0.53
N LEU A 179 -9.61 -7.48 -0.32
CA LEU A 179 -8.47 -8.10 -0.96
C LEU A 179 -8.22 -9.54 -0.47
N VAL A 180 -8.67 -9.90 0.74
CA VAL A 180 -8.51 -11.27 1.26
C VAL A 180 -9.30 -12.28 0.43
N PRO A 181 -10.64 -12.18 0.26
CA PRO A 181 -11.39 -13.10 -0.58
C PRO A 181 -10.96 -13.04 -2.06
N PHE A 182 -10.46 -11.90 -2.55
CA PHE A 182 -9.85 -11.80 -3.88
C PHE A 182 -8.66 -12.76 -4.02
N GLU A 183 -7.68 -12.73 -3.10
CA GLU A 183 -6.50 -13.60 -3.17
C GLU A 183 -6.84 -15.06 -2.88
N VAL A 184 -7.81 -15.35 -2.00
CA VAL A 184 -8.33 -16.72 -1.79
C VAL A 184 -8.92 -17.28 -3.08
N THR A 185 -9.73 -16.47 -3.79
CA THR A 185 -10.29 -16.86 -5.10
C THR A 185 -9.20 -17.06 -6.14
N ALA A 186 -8.20 -16.20 -6.15
CA ALA A 186 -7.05 -16.32 -7.05
C ALA A 186 -6.22 -17.58 -6.76
N CYS A 187 -5.98 -17.92 -5.49
CA CYS A 187 -5.32 -19.17 -5.10
C CYS A 187 -6.05 -20.39 -5.64
N ASN A 188 -7.40 -20.39 -5.56
CA ASN A 188 -8.21 -21.48 -6.11
C ASN A 188 -8.07 -21.57 -7.64
N VAL A 189 -8.15 -20.45 -8.37
CA VAL A 189 -7.98 -20.42 -9.82
C VAL A 189 -6.60 -20.90 -10.26
N ILE A 190 -5.55 -20.51 -9.52
CA ILE A 190 -4.16 -20.90 -9.82
C ILE A 190 -3.94 -22.39 -9.53
N LEU A 191 -4.49 -22.92 -8.44
CA LEU A 191 -4.34 -24.32 -8.05
C LEU A 191 -5.00 -25.27 -9.06
N HIS A 192 -6.15 -24.91 -9.62
CA HIS A 192 -6.87 -25.70 -10.61
C HIS A 192 -6.13 -25.83 -11.96
N TYR A 193 -5.00 -25.19 -12.13
CA TYR A 193 -4.08 -25.45 -13.26
C TYR A 193 -3.53 -26.88 -13.22
N TRP A 194 -3.21 -27.43 -12.03
CA TRP A 194 -2.64 -28.77 -11.92
C TRP A 194 -3.68 -29.85 -11.71
N GLU A 195 -4.75 -29.55 -10.97
CA GLU A 195 -5.66 -30.53 -10.43
C GLU A 195 -7.09 -30.00 -10.39
N ASN A 196 -8.03 -30.79 -10.93
CA ASN A 196 -9.45 -30.48 -10.92
C ASN A 196 -10.24 -31.34 -9.90
N VAL A 197 -9.58 -32.27 -9.22
CA VAL A 197 -10.22 -33.19 -8.28
C VAL A 197 -10.56 -32.51 -6.96
N VAL A 198 -9.75 -31.51 -6.54
CA VAL A 198 -9.99 -30.80 -5.29
C VAL A 198 -11.12 -29.78 -5.48
N PRO A 199 -12.25 -29.93 -4.78
CA PRO A 199 -13.36 -28.98 -4.94
C PRO A 199 -13.00 -27.60 -4.39
N ALA A 200 -13.52 -26.54 -5.03
CA ALA A 200 -13.22 -25.14 -4.66
C ALA A 200 -13.45 -24.84 -3.18
N TRP A 201 -14.52 -25.38 -2.59
CA TRP A 201 -14.82 -25.17 -1.16
C TRP A 201 -13.72 -25.69 -0.23
N ALA A 202 -13.05 -26.78 -0.59
CA ALA A 202 -11.97 -27.35 0.21
C ALA A 202 -10.71 -26.49 0.14
N VAL A 203 -10.35 -26.00 -1.06
CA VAL A 203 -9.23 -25.06 -1.23
C VAL A 203 -9.47 -23.79 -0.41
N ILE A 204 -10.66 -23.21 -0.49
CA ILE A 204 -11.05 -22.01 0.27
C ILE A 204 -10.90 -22.29 1.79
N ALA A 205 -11.48 -23.40 2.28
CA ALA A 205 -11.42 -23.74 3.69
C ALA A 205 -9.97 -23.91 4.19
N ILE A 206 -9.12 -24.59 3.42
CA ILE A 206 -7.69 -24.78 3.76
C ILE A 206 -6.98 -23.44 3.84
N VAL A 207 -7.13 -22.57 2.83
CA VAL A 207 -6.47 -21.27 2.79
C VAL A 207 -6.91 -20.38 3.95
N LEU A 208 -8.24 -20.33 4.24
CA LEU A 208 -8.76 -19.56 5.36
C LEU A 208 -8.29 -20.09 6.72
N CYS A 209 -8.22 -21.41 6.90
CA CYS A 209 -7.66 -22.03 8.11
C CYS A 209 -6.18 -21.68 8.29
N LEU A 210 -5.39 -21.69 7.21
CA LEU A 210 -3.98 -21.29 7.24
C LEU A 210 -3.83 -19.81 7.59
N TYR A 211 -4.64 -18.91 7.01
CA TYR A 211 -4.64 -17.49 7.37
C TYR A 211 -5.02 -17.30 8.85
N ALA A 212 -6.03 -18.00 9.34
CA ALA A 212 -6.41 -17.97 10.75
C ALA A 212 -5.25 -18.43 11.65
N ALA A 213 -4.63 -19.56 11.32
CA ALA A 213 -3.52 -20.11 12.08
C ALA A 213 -2.32 -19.15 12.12
N ILE A 214 -1.91 -18.59 11.00
CA ILE A 214 -0.76 -17.67 10.92
C ILE A 214 -1.06 -16.37 11.71
N ASN A 215 -2.23 -15.76 11.51
CA ASN A 215 -2.54 -14.47 12.13
C ASN A 215 -2.92 -14.56 13.60
N LEU A 216 -3.38 -15.71 14.11
CA LEU A 216 -3.72 -15.89 15.51
C LEU A 216 -2.56 -16.46 16.35
N PHE A 217 -1.75 -17.37 15.81
CA PHE A 217 -0.76 -18.12 16.58
C PHE A 217 0.69 -17.82 16.18
N ALA A 218 0.97 -17.50 14.93
CA ALA A 218 2.32 -17.44 14.38
C ALA A 218 2.79 -16.01 14.01
N VAL A 219 2.23 -14.97 14.63
CA VAL A 219 2.53 -13.56 14.29
C VAL A 219 4.02 -13.22 14.42
N LYS A 220 4.76 -13.89 15.30
CA LYS A 220 6.21 -13.68 15.42
C LYS A 220 6.99 -14.05 14.15
N TRP A 221 6.51 -15.05 13.41
CA TRP A 221 7.13 -15.53 12.16
C TRP A 221 6.65 -14.75 10.92
N TYR A 222 5.58 -13.97 11.06
CA TYR A 222 5.00 -13.21 9.96
C TYR A 222 6.01 -12.31 9.25
N GLY A 223 6.80 -11.54 9.99
CA GLY A 223 7.78 -10.61 9.42
C GLY A 223 8.88 -11.29 8.61
N GLU A 224 9.37 -12.45 9.06
CA GLU A 224 10.40 -13.21 8.34
C GLU A 224 9.82 -13.90 7.11
N THR A 225 8.65 -14.52 7.21
CA THR A 225 8.01 -15.19 6.07
C THR A 225 7.65 -14.17 4.98
N GLU A 226 7.12 -13.01 5.36
CA GLU A 226 6.78 -11.95 4.40
C GLU A 226 8.03 -11.36 3.72
N PHE A 227 9.15 -11.24 4.43
CA PHE A 227 10.43 -10.83 3.83
C PHE A 227 10.86 -11.77 2.69
N TRP A 228 10.87 -13.09 2.94
CA TRP A 228 11.27 -14.07 1.93
C TRP A 228 10.27 -14.18 0.79
N CYS A 229 8.97 -14.09 1.08
CA CYS A 229 7.93 -14.06 0.06
C CYS A 229 8.03 -12.80 -0.82
N ALA A 230 8.24 -11.62 -0.23
CA ALA A 230 8.42 -10.38 -0.99
C ALA A 230 9.67 -10.42 -1.88
N LEU A 231 10.76 -11.00 -1.40
CA LEU A 231 11.97 -11.22 -2.21
C LEU A 231 11.67 -12.17 -3.38
N GLY A 232 10.95 -13.27 -3.13
CA GLY A 232 10.51 -14.22 -4.16
C GLY A 232 9.65 -13.54 -5.24
N LYS A 233 8.73 -12.67 -4.86
CA LYS A 233 7.90 -11.86 -5.79
C LYS A 233 8.76 -10.98 -6.70
N VAL A 234 9.77 -10.31 -6.15
CA VAL A 234 10.69 -9.46 -6.92
C VAL A 234 11.53 -10.30 -7.89
N LEU A 235 12.06 -11.42 -7.43
CA LEU A 235 12.83 -12.34 -8.28
C LEU A 235 11.97 -12.92 -9.42
N LEU A 236 10.70 -13.24 -9.14
CA LEU A 236 9.75 -13.74 -10.13
C LEU A 236 9.52 -12.70 -11.23
N ILE A 237 9.16 -11.45 -10.89
CA ILE A 237 8.88 -10.44 -11.93
C ILE A 237 10.12 -10.09 -12.75
N VAL A 238 11.28 -9.97 -12.12
CA VAL A 238 12.55 -9.74 -12.83
C VAL A 238 12.88 -10.92 -13.76
N GLY A 239 12.73 -12.15 -13.26
CA GLY A 239 12.91 -13.36 -14.06
C GLY A 239 11.96 -13.42 -15.26
N LEU A 240 10.68 -13.06 -15.10
CA LEU A 240 9.69 -13.04 -16.18
C LEU A 240 9.97 -11.95 -17.22
N ILE A 241 10.49 -10.79 -16.82
CA ILE A 241 10.94 -9.75 -17.76
C ILE A 241 12.14 -10.24 -18.57
N ILE A 242 13.14 -10.83 -17.92
CA ILE A 242 14.32 -11.42 -18.59
C ILE A 242 13.89 -12.56 -19.50
N PHE A 243 13.03 -13.46 -19.03
CA PHE A 243 12.44 -14.53 -19.83
C PHE A 243 11.80 -13.99 -21.12
N THR A 244 10.96 -12.96 -21.00
CA THR A 244 10.32 -12.32 -22.15
C THR A 244 11.33 -11.85 -23.17
N PHE A 245 12.39 -11.18 -22.70
CA PHE A 245 13.46 -10.69 -23.59
C PHE A 245 14.19 -11.82 -24.32
N ILE A 246 14.50 -12.92 -23.62
CA ILE A 246 15.17 -14.08 -24.21
C ILE A 246 14.28 -14.76 -25.27
N VAL A 247 13.02 -15.06 -24.92
CA VAL A 247 12.15 -15.85 -25.82
C VAL A 247 11.69 -15.04 -27.03
N MET A 248 11.52 -13.72 -26.93
CA MET A 248 11.15 -12.89 -28.08
C MET A 248 12.25 -12.83 -29.14
N LEU A 249 13.51 -13.04 -28.77
CA LEU A 249 14.68 -13.07 -29.64
C LEU A 249 14.95 -14.47 -30.24
N GLY A 250 14.12 -15.48 -29.90
CA GLY A 250 14.24 -16.84 -30.41
C GLY A 250 14.90 -17.84 -29.44
N GLY A 251 15.15 -17.45 -28.18
CA GLY A 251 15.61 -18.32 -27.10
C GLY A 251 14.50 -19.22 -26.54
N ASN A 252 13.72 -19.85 -27.42
CA ASN A 252 12.62 -20.75 -27.08
C ASN A 252 12.79 -22.07 -27.86
N PRO A 253 12.17 -23.21 -27.43
CA PRO A 253 12.30 -24.50 -28.09
C PRO A 253 11.89 -24.53 -29.57
N LEU A 254 11.03 -23.60 -29.99
CA LEU A 254 10.58 -23.46 -31.37
C LEU A 254 11.52 -22.59 -32.22
N HIS A 255 12.56 -21.99 -31.64
CA HIS A 255 13.46 -21.03 -32.28
C HIS A 255 12.74 -19.87 -32.99
N ASP A 256 11.47 -19.59 -32.58
CA ASP A 256 10.65 -18.53 -33.16
C ASP A 256 11.04 -17.16 -32.62
N ARG A 257 11.48 -16.27 -33.50
CA ARG A 257 11.78 -14.87 -33.23
C ARG A 257 10.54 -14.02 -33.47
N PHE A 258 9.63 -13.97 -32.51
CA PHE A 258 8.36 -13.29 -32.72
C PHE A 258 8.42 -11.78 -32.40
N GLY A 259 9.30 -11.30 -31.55
CA GLY A 259 9.44 -9.87 -31.23
C GLY A 259 8.09 -9.22 -30.87
N PHE A 260 7.76 -8.13 -31.57
CA PHE A 260 6.48 -7.42 -31.42
C PHE A 260 5.39 -7.90 -32.39
N ARG A 261 5.39 -9.17 -32.80
CA ARG A 261 4.42 -9.74 -33.75
C ARG A 261 2.97 -9.49 -33.32
N PHE A 262 2.66 -9.69 -32.04
CA PHE A 262 1.29 -9.57 -31.52
C PHE A 262 0.77 -8.13 -31.40
N TRP A 263 1.63 -7.15 -31.55
CA TRP A 263 1.25 -5.74 -31.70
C TRP A 263 0.79 -5.42 -33.13
N LYS A 264 1.18 -6.25 -34.13
CA LYS A 264 0.79 -6.10 -35.54
C LYS A 264 -0.39 -7.00 -35.89
N ASN A 265 -0.34 -8.25 -35.45
CA ASN A 265 -1.35 -9.28 -35.70
C ASN A 265 -1.60 -10.08 -34.40
N PRO A 266 -2.79 -10.05 -33.80
CA PRO A 266 -4.07 -9.47 -34.29
C PRO A 266 -4.18 -7.96 -34.25
N GLY A 267 -3.28 -7.24 -33.54
CA GLY A 267 -3.27 -5.79 -33.48
C GLY A 267 -2.92 -5.24 -32.09
N ALA A 268 -2.56 -3.96 -32.08
CA ALA A 268 -2.14 -3.28 -30.84
C ALA A 268 -3.32 -2.93 -29.91
N PHE A 269 -4.52 -2.78 -30.45
CA PHE A 269 -5.75 -2.42 -29.74
C PHE A 269 -6.82 -3.50 -29.96
N ALA A 270 -7.53 -3.86 -28.90
CA ALA A 270 -8.67 -4.76 -28.96
C ALA A 270 -9.98 -3.98 -28.79
N PRO A 271 -10.99 -4.21 -29.66
CA PRO A 271 -12.31 -3.62 -29.46
C PRO A 271 -13.07 -4.38 -28.37
N LEU A 272 -13.82 -3.67 -27.52
CA LEU A 272 -14.62 -4.24 -26.43
C LEU A 272 -16.08 -3.82 -26.60
N TYR A 273 -17.01 -4.78 -26.59
CA TYR A 273 -18.48 -4.68 -26.75
C TYR A 273 -18.96 -4.10 -28.09
N TYR A 274 -18.25 -3.17 -28.70
CA TYR A 274 -18.58 -2.54 -29.98
C TYR A 274 -17.39 -2.57 -30.92
N GLU A 275 -17.65 -2.56 -32.22
CA GLU A 275 -16.58 -2.41 -33.22
C GLU A 275 -16.20 -0.95 -33.45
N GLY A 276 -15.03 -0.74 -34.03
CA GLY A 276 -14.54 0.60 -34.39
C GLY A 276 -14.00 1.41 -33.21
N SER A 277 -13.97 2.74 -33.36
CA SER A 277 -13.31 3.65 -32.42
C SER A 277 -13.91 3.62 -31.01
N LEU A 278 -15.23 3.44 -30.89
CA LEU A 278 -15.90 3.31 -29.59
C LEU A 278 -15.44 2.06 -28.86
N GLY A 279 -15.34 0.91 -29.56
CA GLY A 279 -14.86 -0.34 -28.97
C GLY A 279 -13.43 -0.24 -28.47
N TYR A 280 -12.54 0.40 -29.22
CA TYR A 280 -11.16 0.66 -28.79
C TYR A 280 -11.08 1.58 -27.57
N PHE A 281 -11.93 2.61 -27.51
CA PHE A 281 -12.02 3.49 -26.34
C PHE A 281 -12.49 2.74 -25.10
N LEU A 282 -13.53 1.91 -25.21
CA LEU A 282 -14.03 1.10 -24.09
C LEU A 282 -13.00 0.07 -23.63
N GLY A 283 -12.27 -0.56 -24.57
CA GLY A 283 -11.16 -1.44 -24.25
C GLY A 283 -10.02 -0.72 -23.50
N PHE A 284 -9.66 0.46 -23.94
CA PHE A 284 -8.69 1.31 -23.24
C PHE A 284 -9.17 1.71 -21.83
N LEU A 285 -10.44 2.07 -21.70
CA LEU A 285 -11.05 2.42 -20.41
C LEU A 285 -11.02 1.23 -19.42
N GLN A 286 -11.27 0.02 -19.92
CA GLN A 286 -11.15 -1.20 -19.12
C GLN A 286 -9.70 -1.46 -18.68
N CYS A 287 -8.72 -1.19 -19.53
CA CYS A 287 -7.31 -1.24 -19.15
C CYS A 287 -6.95 -0.19 -18.09
N LEU A 288 -7.54 1.01 -18.14
CA LEU A 288 -7.36 2.04 -17.09
C LEU A 288 -7.92 1.58 -15.73
N ILE A 289 -9.09 0.94 -15.72
CA ILE A 289 -9.68 0.38 -14.50
C ILE A 289 -8.77 -0.73 -13.95
N GLN A 290 -8.28 -1.62 -14.80
CA GLN A 290 -7.34 -2.67 -14.41
C GLN A 290 -6.02 -2.10 -13.85
N ALA A 291 -5.48 -1.07 -14.49
CA ALA A 291 -4.28 -0.39 -14.02
C ALA A 291 -4.54 0.34 -12.68
N SER A 292 -5.73 0.92 -12.49
CA SER A 292 -6.12 1.57 -11.24
C SER A 292 -6.20 0.59 -10.07
N PHE A 293 -6.74 -0.62 -10.29
CA PHE A 293 -6.73 -1.72 -9.33
C PHE A 293 -5.31 -2.14 -8.94
N THR A 294 -4.42 -2.23 -9.92
CA THR A 294 -3.08 -2.80 -9.72
C THR A 294 -2.11 -1.83 -9.04
N ILE A 295 -2.36 -0.51 -9.14
CA ILE A 295 -1.45 0.53 -8.66
C ILE A 295 -1.73 0.85 -7.18
N ALA A 296 -1.17 0.06 -6.28
CA ALA A 296 -1.07 0.34 -4.85
C ALA A 296 0.39 0.75 -4.48
N GLY A 297 0.69 0.98 -3.23
CA GLY A 297 2.06 1.11 -2.70
C GLY A 297 2.32 2.26 -1.74
N PRO A 298 1.95 3.54 -2.03
CA PRO A 298 2.21 4.64 -1.10
C PRO A 298 1.52 4.48 0.26
N ASP A 299 0.34 3.91 0.27
CA ASP A 299 -0.47 3.57 1.42
C ASP A 299 0.26 2.58 2.33
N TYR A 300 0.75 1.44 1.81
CA TYR A 300 1.52 0.45 2.59
C TYR A 300 2.81 1.03 3.18
N VAL A 301 3.55 1.83 2.39
CA VAL A 301 4.74 2.53 2.90
C VAL A 301 4.35 3.48 4.03
N SER A 302 3.23 4.20 3.88
CA SER A 302 2.77 5.17 4.87
C SER A 302 2.37 4.51 6.18
N MET A 303 1.74 3.34 6.15
CA MET A 303 1.33 2.60 7.36
C MET A 303 2.51 2.22 8.25
N ALA A 304 3.69 1.98 7.66
CA ALA A 304 4.91 1.66 8.39
C ALA A 304 5.61 2.89 9.01
N ALA A 305 5.10 4.11 8.82
CA ALA A 305 5.79 5.34 9.22
C ALA A 305 5.96 5.49 10.74
N GLY A 306 4.95 5.09 11.53
CA GLY A 306 4.99 5.14 12.99
C GLY A 306 6.05 4.21 13.59
N GLU A 307 6.34 3.10 12.92
CA GLU A 307 7.30 2.09 13.37
C GLU A 307 8.70 2.24 12.75
N ALA A 308 8.92 3.26 11.92
CA ALA A 308 10.18 3.49 11.21
C ALA A 308 11.29 4.01 12.13
N GLU A 309 12.49 3.40 12.07
CA GLU A 309 13.71 4.00 12.61
C GLU A 309 14.06 5.25 11.80
N ASN A 310 14.34 6.38 12.45
CA ASN A 310 14.68 7.66 11.82
C ASN A 310 13.74 8.02 10.64
N PRO A 311 12.44 8.20 10.88
CA PRO A 311 11.42 8.21 9.82
C PRO A 311 11.60 9.35 8.81
N ARG A 312 12.00 10.57 9.25
CA ARG A 312 12.19 11.71 8.34
C ARG A 312 13.31 11.47 7.30
N ARG A 313 14.27 10.58 7.59
CA ARG A 313 15.32 10.19 6.64
C ARG A 313 14.95 8.96 5.81
N VAL A 314 14.29 7.98 6.44
CA VAL A 314 13.96 6.70 5.81
C VAL A 314 12.73 6.80 4.90
N MET A 315 11.67 7.49 5.34
CA MET A 315 10.41 7.56 4.60
C MET A 315 10.52 8.18 3.20
N PRO A 316 11.20 9.32 2.98
CA PRO A 316 11.33 9.87 1.62
C PRO A 316 12.04 8.92 0.66
N ARG A 317 13.05 8.21 1.16
CA ARG A 317 13.80 7.21 0.37
C ARG A 317 12.94 5.99 0.07
N ALA A 318 12.18 5.50 1.06
CA ALA A 318 11.27 4.38 0.88
C ALA A 318 10.18 4.69 -0.15
N PHE A 319 9.50 5.81 -0.04
CA PHE A 319 8.52 6.26 -1.03
C PHE A 319 9.13 6.35 -2.43
N LYS A 320 10.35 6.90 -2.54
CA LYS A 320 11.07 7.00 -3.80
C LYS A 320 11.40 5.64 -4.40
N ALA A 321 12.01 4.77 -3.60
CA ALA A 321 12.46 3.46 -4.06
C ALA A 321 11.29 2.58 -4.48
N VAL A 322 10.22 2.52 -3.66
CA VAL A 322 9.01 1.76 -3.94
C VAL A 322 8.35 2.29 -5.21
N PHE A 323 8.22 3.61 -5.36
CA PHE A 323 7.63 4.21 -6.56
C PHE A 323 8.36 3.81 -7.84
N TYR A 324 9.69 3.95 -7.92
CA TYR A 324 10.43 3.61 -9.14
C TYR A 324 10.40 2.12 -9.44
N ARG A 325 10.60 1.27 -8.43
CA ARG A 325 10.57 -0.19 -8.60
C ARG A 325 9.22 -0.66 -9.10
N LEU A 326 8.13 -0.22 -8.45
CA LEU A 326 6.78 -0.60 -8.87
C LEU A 326 6.46 -0.06 -10.27
N THR A 327 6.85 1.20 -10.58
CA THR A 327 6.66 1.75 -11.92
C THR A 327 7.36 0.90 -12.98
N ALA A 328 8.64 0.55 -12.75
CA ALA A 328 9.37 -0.31 -13.67
C ALA A 328 8.71 -1.68 -13.83
N PHE A 329 8.32 -2.34 -12.72
CA PHE A 329 7.70 -3.67 -12.78
C PHE A 329 6.35 -3.67 -13.49
N PHE A 330 5.49 -2.68 -13.23
CA PHE A 330 4.19 -2.61 -13.90
C PHE A 330 4.28 -2.22 -15.37
N MET A 331 5.16 -1.27 -15.72
CA MET A 331 5.36 -0.89 -17.13
C MET A 331 6.02 -2.01 -17.92
N LEU A 332 7.13 -2.58 -17.42
CA LEU A 332 7.82 -3.67 -18.11
C LEU A 332 6.99 -4.96 -18.09
N GLY A 333 6.24 -5.23 -17.02
CA GLY A 333 5.32 -6.35 -16.93
C GLY A 333 4.18 -6.26 -17.95
N SER A 334 3.54 -5.10 -18.10
CA SER A 334 2.49 -4.89 -19.12
C SER A 334 3.03 -4.98 -20.54
N LEU A 335 4.24 -4.46 -20.78
CA LEU A 335 4.93 -4.62 -22.06
C LEU A 335 5.26 -6.10 -22.34
N ALA A 336 5.80 -6.81 -21.34
CA ALA A 336 6.14 -8.22 -21.44
C ALA A 336 4.93 -9.09 -21.80
N VAL A 337 3.80 -8.89 -21.10
CA VAL A 337 2.55 -9.60 -21.39
C VAL A 337 2.06 -9.33 -22.81
N GLY A 338 2.10 -8.08 -23.27
CA GLY A 338 1.72 -7.71 -24.64
C GLY A 338 2.67 -8.24 -25.72
N ILE A 339 3.94 -8.50 -25.39
CA ILE A 339 4.89 -9.17 -26.31
C ILE A 339 4.63 -10.68 -26.37
N LEU A 340 4.36 -11.30 -25.21
CA LEU A 340 4.27 -12.75 -25.07
C LEU A 340 2.97 -13.33 -25.61
N VAL A 341 1.82 -12.67 -25.44
CA VAL A 341 0.49 -13.24 -25.70
C VAL A 341 -0.34 -12.30 -26.57
N PRO A 342 -0.99 -12.80 -27.64
CA PRO A 342 -1.95 -12.02 -28.40
C PRO A 342 -3.24 -11.80 -27.60
N HIS A 343 -3.93 -10.68 -27.82
CA HIS A 343 -5.17 -10.36 -27.10
C HIS A 343 -6.36 -11.26 -27.47
N ASP A 344 -6.26 -12.06 -28.52
CA ASP A 344 -7.28 -13.02 -28.96
C ASP A 344 -6.94 -14.48 -28.58
N ASP A 345 -5.92 -14.70 -27.74
CA ASP A 345 -5.46 -16.02 -27.31
C ASP A 345 -6.60 -16.86 -26.72
N LYS A 346 -6.73 -18.12 -27.24
CA LYS A 346 -7.83 -19.01 -26.89
C LYS A 346 -7.74 -19.54 -25.45
N GLU A 347 -6.54 -19.89 -25.01
CA GLU A 347 -6.33 -20.43 -23.65
C GLU A 347 -6.59 -19.36 -22.59
N LEU A 348 -6.08 -18.14 -22.81
CA LEU A 348 -6.33 -17.03 -21.92
C LEU A 348 -7.83 -16.63 -21.88
N LYS A 349 -8.53 -16.69 -23.02
CA LYS A 349 -10.00 -16.51 -23.10
C LYS A 349 -10.73 -17.60 -22.33
N ALA A 350 -10.31 -18.87 -22.50
CA ALA A 350 -10.90 -19.99 -21.77
C ALA A 350 -10.77 -19.84 -20.24
N ALA A 351 -9.62 -19.38 -19.76
CA ALA A 351 -9.42 -19.13 -18.33
C ALA A 351 -10.31 -18.02 -17.78
N PHE A 352 -10.40 -16.89 -18.48
CA PHE A 352 -11.07 -15.69 -17.94
C PHE A 352 -12.55 -15.53 -18.34
N LYS A 353 -12.96 -16.00 -19.52
CA LYS A 353 -14.34 -15.86 -19.99
C LYS A 353 -15.16 -17.11 -19.75
N GLU A 354 -14.57 -18.27 -20.01
CA GLU A 354 -15.27 -19.56 -19.89
C GLU A 354 -15.07 -20.20 -18.52
N GLY A 355 -14.05 -19.78 -17.77
CA GLY A 355 -13.69 -20.37 -16.46
C GLY A 355 -13.32 -21.84 -16.57
N ARG A 356 -12.72 -22.25 -17.70
CA ARG A 356 -12.41 -23.64 -17.99
C ARG A 356 -11.38 -24.17 -16.99
N PRO A 357 -11.69 -25.24 -16.27
CA PRO A 357 -10.72 -25.91 -15.41
C PRO A 357 -9.46 -26.36 -16.19
N GLY A 358 -8.29 -26.25 -15.57
CA GLY A 358 -7.02 -26.59 -16.19
C GLY A 358 -6.43 -25.53 -17.13
N ALA A 359 -7.18 -24.46 -17.46
CA ALA A 359 -6.63 -23.38 -18.26
C ALA A 359 -5.70 -22.49 -17.43
N ALA A 360 -4.54 -22.15 -18.01
CA ALA A 360 -3.58 -21.26 -17.33
C ALA A 360 -4.15 -19.84 -17.18
N ALA A 361 -4.27 -19.37 -15.95
CA ALA A 361 -4.77 -18.02 -15.66
C ALA A 361 -3.68 -16.94 -15.81
N SER A 362 -2.41 -17.32 -15.74
CA SER A 362 -1.30 -16.39 -15.93
C SER A 362 -0.91 -16.28 -17.41
N PRO A 363 -0.88 -15.07 -18.00
CA PRO A 363 -0.45 -14.89 -19.38
C PRO A 363 1.00 -15.36 -19.63
N TYR A 364 1.84 -15.33 -18.60
CA TYR A 364 3.20 -15.86 -18.70
C TYR A 364 3.22 -17.38 -18.85
N VAL A 365 2.37 -18.09 -18.09
CA VAL A 365 2.24 -19.55 -18.16
C VAL A 365 1.67 -19.96 -19.52
N VAL A 366 0.63 -19.27 -20.00
CA VAL A 366 0.06 -19.46 -21.34
C VAL A 366 1.13 -19.31 -22.43
N ALA A 367 1.98 -18.28 -22.32
CA ALA A 367 3.07 -18.10 -23.29
C ALA A 367 4.09 -19.23 -23.26
N MET A 368 4.45 -19.72 -22.06
CA MET A 368 5.40 -20.83 -21.91
C MET A 368 4.85 -22.13 -22.52
N GLU A 369 3.58 -22.45 -22.31
CA GLU A 369 2.92 -23.62 -22.90
C GLU A 369 2.88 -23.51 -24.41
N ARG A 370 2.50 -22.35 -24.96
CA ARG A 370 2.50 -22.10 -26.41
C ARG A 370 3.89 -22.25 -27.02
N LEU A 371 4.95 -21.87 -26.31
CA LEU A 371 6.35 -22.02 -26.72
C LEU A 371 6.89 -23.44 -26.46
N ARG A 372 6.05 -24.39 -26.01
CA ARG A 372 6.40 -25.79 -25.67
C ARG A 372 7.50 -25.91 -24.61
N ILE A 373 7.49 -25.03 -23.61
CA ILE A 373 8.40 -25.11 -22.48
C ILE A 373 7.71 -25.95 -21.39
N SER A 374 8.28 -27.11 -21.05
CA SER A 374 7.59 -28.14 -20.26
C SER A 374 7.64 -27.92 -18.74
N VAL A 375 8.76 -27.50 -18.18
CA VAL A 375 8.98 -27.45 -16.72
C VAL A 375 8.70 -26.07 -16.11
N LEU A 376 9.10 -25.03 -16.80
CA LEU A 376 9.04 -23.66 -16.30
C LEU A 376 7.61 -23.17 -15.97
N PRO A 377 6.55 -23.53 -16.73
CA PRO A 377 5.16 -23.19 -16.39
C PRO A 377 4.76 -23.61 -14.99
N HIS A 378 5.13 -24.83 -14.56
CA HIS A 378 4.81 -25.36 -13.25
C HIS A 378 5.53 -24.58 -12.13
N ILE A 379 6.81 -24.26 -12.33
CA ILE A 379 7.60 -23.48 -11.38
C ILE A 379 7.01 -22.07 -11.23
N VAL A 380 6.75 -21.40 -12.34
CA VAL A 380 6.19 -20.04 -12.34
C VAL A 380 4.81 -20.03 -11.69
N ASN A 381 3.94 -20.99 -12.02
CA ASN A 381 2.61 -21.06 -11.44
C ASN A 381 2.66 -21.33 -9.92
N ALA A 382 3.58 -22.18 -9.44
CA ALA A 382 3.82 -22.40 -8.03
C ALA A 382 4.31 -21.11 -7.32
N MET A 383 5.20 -20.34 -7.94
CA MET A 383 5.65 -19.06 -7.40
C MET A 383 4.53 -18.01 -7.39
N VAL A 384 3.65 -18.00 -8.40
CA VAL A 384 2.46 -17.14 -8.44
C VAL A 384 1.48 -17.54 -7.34
N LEU A 385 1.28 -18.83 -7.08
CA LEU A 385 0.44 -19.32 -5.97
C LEU A 385 0.99 -18.88 -4.61
N THR A 386 2.30 -19.03 -4.37
CA THR A 386 2.93 -18.56 -3.12
C THR A 386 2.83 -17.03 -2.98
N SER A 387 2.92 -16.28 -4.10
CA SER A 387 2.73 -14.83 -4.13
C SER A 387 1.31 -14.44 -3.73
N ALA A 388 0.28 -15.12 -4.27
CA ALA A 388 -1.12 -14.92 -3.94
C ALA A 388 -1.40 -15.20 -2.46
N PHE A 389 -0.95 -16.37 -1.98
CA PHE A 389 -1.11 -16.75 -0.58
C PHE A 389 -0.48 -15.74 0.38
N SER A 390 0.76 -15.32 0.12
CA SER A 390 1.45 -14.32 0.94
C SER A 390 0.74 -12.97 0.91
N ALA A 391 0.27 -12.51 -0.26
CA ALA A 391 -0.46 -11.25 -0.37
C ALA A 391 -1.75 -11.27 0.47
N GLY A 392 -2.57 -12.33 0.34
CA GLY A 392 -3.80 -12.48 1.11
C GLY A 392 -3.55 -12.53 2.62
N ASN A 393 -2.47 -13.21 3.06
CA ASN A 393 -2.07 -13.20 4.46
C ASN A 393 -1.69 -11.80 4.97
N SER A 394 -0.99 -11.00 4.15
CA SER A 394 -0.64 -9.62 4.47
C SER A 394 -1.88 -8.73 4.57
N TYR A 395 -2.89 -8.96 3.72
CA TYR A 395 -4.16 -8.21 3.79
C TYR A 395 -4.97 -8.52 5.04
N VAL A 396 -4.98 -9.78 5.52
CA VAL A 396 -5.58 -10.12 6.82
C VAL A 396 -4.90 -9.35 7.95
N TYR A 397 -3.57 -9.29 7.91
CA TYR A 397 -2.78 -8.54 8.88
C TYR A 397 -3.12 -7.05 8.83
N CYS A 398 -3.06 -6.40 7.67
CA CYS A 398 -3.31 -4.96 7.50
C CYS A 398 -4.75 -4.59 7.86
N ALA A 399 -5.75 -5.31 7.35
CA ALA A 399 -7.17 -5.07 7.64
C ALA A 399 -7.49 -5.16 9.14
N SER A 400 -6.97 -6.19 9.82
CA SER A 400 -7.22 -6.35 11.26
C SER A 400 -6.61 -5.22 12.08
N ARG A 401 -5.42 -4.72 11.72
CA ARG A 401 -4.79 -3.58 12.41
C ARG A 401 -5.46 -2.25 12.11
N SER A 402 -5.93 -2.06 10.88
CA SER A 402 -6.71 -0.88 10.52
C SER A 402 -7.99 -0.77 11.35
N LEU A 403 -8.75 -1.87 11.47
CA LEU A 403 -9.96 -1.92 12.29
C LEU A 403 -9.65 -1.74 13.79
N TYR A 404 -8.56 -2.32 14.26
CA TYR A 404 -8.08 -2.15 15.63
C TYR A 404 -7.70 -0.68 15.92
N GLY A 405 -7.00 -0.01 15.00
CA GLY A 405 -6.68 1.41 15.10
C GLY A 405 -7.93 2.28 15.20
N LEU A 406 -8.94 2.03 14.38
CA LEU A 406 -10.24 2.70 14.48
C LEU A 406 -10.92 2.48 15.85
N ALA A 407 -10.79 1.28 16.41
CA ALA A 407 -11.33 1.00 17.74
C ALA A 407 -10.55 1.74 18.83
N LEU A 408 -9.23 1.83 18.75
CA LEU A 408 -8.41 2.62 19.69
C LEU A 408 -8.76 4.10 19.67
N ASP A 409 -8.98 4.67 18.49
CA ASP A 409 -9.41 6.07 18.32
C ASP A 409 -10.87 6.33 18.76
N GLY A 410 -11.58 5.32 19.31
CA GLY A 410 -12.98 5.46 19.69
C GLY A 410 -13.97 5.53 18.53
N LYS A 411 -13.51 5.22 17.30
CA LYS A 411 -14.28 5.28 16.04
C LYS A 411 -14.93 3.95 15.66
N ALA A 412 -14.63 2.88 16.41
CA ALA A 412 -15.22 1.55 16.25
C ALA A 412 -15.62 0.95 17.61
N PRO A 413 -16.46 -0.09 17.65
CA PRO A 413 -16.95 -0.70 18.88
C PRO A 413 -15.84 -1.13 19.85
N ARG A 414 -16.02 -0.89 21.15
CA ARG A 414 -15.01 -1.13 22.19
C ARG A 414 -14.54 -2.57 22.31
N PHE A 415 -15.37 -3.56 21.98
CA PHE A 415 -14.97 -4.98 22.06
C PHE A 415 -13.83 -5.31 21.07
N LEU A 416 -13.68 -4.58 19.98
CA LEU A 416 -12.60 -4.72 19.00
C LEU A 416 -11.21 -4.34 19.56
N ARG A 417 -11.15 -3.65 20.70
CA ARG A 417 -9.88 -3.33 21.40
C ARG A 417 -9.25 -4.51 22.12
N LYS A 418 -9.99 -5.63 22.28
CA LYS A 418 -9.48 -6.79 23.01
C LYS A 418 -8.40 -7.52 22.21
N CYS A 419 -7.21 -7.68 22.84
CA CYS A 419 -6.10 -8.44 22.30
C CYS A 419 -5.86 -9.71 23.09
N THR A 420 -5.22 -10.69 22.44
CA THR A 420 -4.68 -11.89 23.10
C THR A 420 -3.47 -11.53 23.97
N ARG A 421 -2.98 -12.47 24.80
CA ARG A 421 -1.72 -12.30 25.57
C ARG A 421 -0.51 -11.99 24.68
N GLN A 422 -0.57 -12.34 23.40
CA GLN A 422 0.47 -12.08 22.39
C GLN A 422 0.29 -10.74 21.66
N GLY A 423 -0.69 -9.90 22.04
CA GLY A 423 -0.97 -8.60 21.42
C GLY A 423 -1.77 -8.67 20.12
N VAL A 424 -2.40 -9.80 19.80
CA VAL A 424 -3.20 -9.97 18.56
C VAL A 424 -4.64 -9.51 18.80
N PRO A 425 -5.21 -8.61 17.98
CA PRO A 425 -6.60 -8.16 18.09
C PRO A 425 -7.56 -9.24 17.53
N ILE A 426 -7.90 -10.22 18.36
CA ILE A 426 -8.62 -11.44 17.95
C ILE A 426 -9.96 -11.14 17.25
N TYR A 427 -10.76 -10.20 17.77
CA TYR A 427 -12.06 -9.89 17.18
C TYR A 427 -11.93 -9.17 15.84
N CYS A 428 -10.87 -8.37 15.64
CA CYS A 428 -10.59 -7.75 14.35
C CYS A 428 -10.17 -8.80 13.32
N VAL A 429 -9.31 -9.77 13.70
CA VAL A 429 -8.93 -10.88 12.82
C VAL A 429 -10.15 -11.71 12.44
N LEU A 430 -11.01 -12.07 13.41
CA LEU A 430 -12.24 -12.83 13.15
C LEU A 430 -13.20 -12.06 12.23
N ALA A 431 -13.33 -10.73 12.39
CA ALA A 431 -14.15 -9.91 11.50
C ALA A 431 -13.62 -9.94 10.04
N VAL A 432 -12.32 -9.86 9.85
CA VAL A 432 -11.70 -9.97 8.51
C VAL A 432 -11.90 -11.36 7.92
N LEU A 433 -11.70 -12.42 8.72
CA LEU A 433 -11.94 -13.80 8.26
C LEU A 433 -13.42 -14.05 7.94
N ALA A 434 -14.36 -13.44 8.67
CA ALA A 434 -15.77 -13.50 8.35
C ALA A 434 -16.07 -12.85 6.99
N ILE A 435 -15.45 -11.71 6.67
CA ILE A 435 -15.54 -11.08 5.34
C ILE A 435 -14.90 -12.00 4.28
N ALA A 436 -13.79 -12.65 4.60
CA ALA A 436 -13.11 -13.57 3.68
C ALA A 436 -13.96 -14.80 3.29
N LEU A 437 -15.00 -15.14 4.08
CA LEU A 437 -15.99 -16.17 3.68
C LEU A 437 -16.75 -15.81 2.39
N LEU A 438 -16.74 -14.55 1.97
CA LEU A 438 -17.28 -14.17 0.66
C LEU A 438 -16.59 -14.88 -0.51
N SER A 439 -15.38 -15.42 -0.32
CA SER A 439 -14.73 -16.26 -1.32
C SER A 439 -15.55 -17.52 -1.67
N PHE A 440 -16.45 -17.99 -0.79
CA PHE A 440 -17.36 -19.10 -1.08
C PHE A 440 -18.38 -18.78 -2.20
N LEU A 441 -18.55 -17.51 -2.60
CA LEU A 441 -19.38 -17.16 -3.76
C LEU A 441 -18.93 -17.88 -5.04
N GLN A 442 -17.66 -18.25 -5.14
CA GLN A 442 -17.13 -18.99 -6.29
C GLN A 442 -17.57 -20.47 -6.34
N VAL A 443 -18.20 -21.00 -5.28
CA VAL A 443 -18.73 -22.39 -5.28
C VAL A 443 -19.99 -22.49 -6.16
N SER A 444 -20.81 -21.43 -6.16
CA SER A 444 -22.04 -21.35 -6.95
C SER A 444 -21.92 -20.52 -8.23
N ASN A 445 -20.81 -19.80 -8.39
CA ASN A 445 -20.55 -18.92 -9.53
C ASN A 445 -19.19 -19.23 -10.15
N ASN A 446 -19.01 -18.84 -11.42
CA ASN A 446 -17.70 -18.93 -12.05
C ASN A 446 -16.64 -18.11 -11.27
N ALA A 447 -15.54 -18.77 -10.85
CA ALA A 447 -14.48 -18.13 -10.07
C ALA A 447 -13.90 -16.87 -10.72
N ALA A 448 -13.81 -16.84 -12.06
CA ALA A 448 -13.32 -15.68 -12.82
C ALA A 448 -14.30 -14.48 -12.74
N VAL A 449 -15.61 -14.73 -12.64
CA VAL A 449 -16.63 -13.68 -12.45
C VAL A 449 -16.56 -13.13 -11.02
N VAL A 450 -16.48 -14.00 -10.03
CA VAL A 450 -16.35 -13.61 -8.61
C VAL A 450 -15.07 -12.81 -8.37
N LEU A 451 -13.97 -13.24 -8.98
CA LEU A 451 -12.70 -12.50 -8.95
C LEU A 451 -12.87 -11.07 -9.48
N GLN A 452 -13.65 -10.88 -10.57
CA GLN A 452 -13.92 -9.55 -11.11
C GLN A 452 -14.80 -8.69 -10.20
N TRP A 453 -15.78 -9.27 -9.51
CA TRP A 453 -16.57 -8.55 -8.53
C TRP A 453 -15.67 -7.96 -7.42
N PHE A 454 -14.76 -8.76 -6.88
CA PHE A 454 -13.79 -8.25 -5.89
C PHE A 454 -12.87 -7.18 -6.46
N VAL A 455 -12.37 -7.35 -7.70
CA VAL A 455 -11.57 -6.33 -8.39
C VAL A 455 -12.33 -5.00 -8.47
N ASN A 456 -13.61 -5.03 -8.85
CA ASN A 456 -14.41 -3.81 -8.99
C ASN A 456 -14.58 -3.08 -7.64
N LEU A 457 -14.96 -3.80 -6.57
CA LEU A 457 -15.16 -3.23 -5.24
C LEU A 457 -13.86 -2.64 -4.68
N VAL A 458 -12.78 -3.42 -4.76
CA VAL A 458 -11.46 -3.00 -4.30
C VAL A 458 -10.97 -1.77 -5.06
N THR A 459 -11.16 -1.74 -6.39
CA THR A 459 -10.79 -0.59 -7.23
C THR A 459 -11.54 0.67 -6.82
N ALA A 460 -12.85 0.58 -6.61
CA ALA A 460 -13.66 1.72 -6.16
C ALA A 460 -13.18 2.24 -4.79
N SER A 461 -12.98 1.35 -3.82
CA SER A 461 -12.46 1.71 -2.49
C SER A 461 -11.07 2.35 -2.56
N GLN A 462 -10.18 1.83 -3.40
CA GLN A 462 -8.81 2.34 -3.55
C GLN A 462 -8.79 3.73 -4.19
N LEU A 463 -9.61 3.97 -5.21
CA LEU A 463 -9.75 5.28 -5.84
C LEU A 463 -10.32 6.32 -4.87
N ILE A 464 -11.26 5.92 -4.00
CA ILE A 464 -11.76 6.75 -2.90
C ILE A 464 -10.63 7.07 -1.93
N ASN A 465 -9.81 6.09 -1.51
CA ASN A 465 -8.65 6.33 -0.63
C ASN A 465 -7.67 7.34 -1.24
N PHE A 466 -7.34 7.22 -2.53
CA PHE A 466 -6.48 8.18 -3.20
C PHE A 466 -7.10 9.58 -3.29
N SER A 467 -8.42 9.67 -3.50
CA SER A 467 -9.16 10.93 -3.48
C SER A 467 -9.10 11.58 -2.08
N VAL A 468 -9.29 10.79 -1.02
CA VAL A 468 -9.13 11.22 0.38
C VAL A 468 -7.74 11.75 0.65
N MET A 469 -6.69 11.03 0.24
CA MET A 469 -5.29 11.45 0.42
C MET A 469 -5.00 12.78 -0.30
N CYS A 470 -5.44 12.93 -1.54
CA CYS A 470 -5.25 14.16 -2.32
C CYS A 470 -6.00 15.35 -1.69
N TYR A 471 -7.25 15.14 -1.29
CA TYR A 471 -8.04 16.18 -0.64
C TYR A 471 -7.46 16.59 0.72
N THR A 472 -7.04 15.64 1.53
CA THR A 472 -6.37 15.88 2.81
C THR A 472 -5.10 16.73 2.63
N PHE A 473 -4.30 16.44 1.60
CA PHE A 473 -3.12 17.24 1.29
C PHE A 473 -3.47 18.68 0.87
N ILE A 474 -4.52 18.87 0.07
CA ILE A 474 -4.99 20.21 -0.32
C ILE A 474 -5.40 21.01 0.91
N ARG A 475 -6.06 20.37 1.88
CA ARG A 475 -6.42 20.99 3.16
C ARG A 475 -5.20 21.32 4.02
N PHE A 476 -4.25 20.39 4.13
CA PHE A 476 -2.97 20.59 4.80
C PHE A 476 -2.23 21.81 4.22
N LYS A 477 -2.10 21.88 2.89
CA LYS A 477 -1.45 23.03 2.23
C LYS A 477 -2.18 24.34 2.51
N LYS A 478 -3.52 24.37 2.42
CA LYS A 478 -4.32 25.56 2.77
C LYS A 478 -4.10 26.01 4.21
N ALA A 479 -3.95 25.06 5.14
CA ALA A 479 -3.66 25.39 6.55
C ALA A 479 -2.26 25.99 6.70
N MET A 480 -1.25 25.42 6.03
CA MET A 480 0.11 26.00 6.02
C MET A 480 0.14 27.42 5.48
N ASP A 481 -0.50 27.66 4.33
CA ASP A 481 -0.57 28.98 3.70
C ASP A 481 -1.27 30.00 4.62
N ALA A 482 -2.38 29.60 5.28
CA ALA A 482 -3.13 30.46 6.20
C ALA A 482 -2.36 30.81 7.47
N GLN A 483 -1.55 29.87 7.99
CA GLN A 483 -0.76 30.04 9.22
C GLN A 483 0.64 30.62 8.93
N GLY A 484 0.96 30.98 7.68
CA GLY A 484 2.27 31.54 7.31
C GLY A 484 3.43 30.54 7.43
N PHE A 485 3.15 29.23 7.36
CA PHE A 485 4.17 28.20 7.47
C PHE A 485 4.89 28.03 6.11
N ASP A 486 6.21 28.23 6.07
CA ASP A 486 6.98 28.07 4.84
C ASP A 486 7.09 26.59 4.48
N ARG A 487 6.47 26.20 3.36
CA ARG A 487 6.55 24.84 2.82
C ARG A 487 7.98 24.37 2.54
N LYS A 488 8.92 25.30 2.27
CA LYS A 488 10.32 24.95 2.02
C LYS A 488 11.04 24.44 3.27
N SER A 489 10.50 24.70 4.46
CA SER A 489 11.02 24.19 5.73
C SER A 489 10.66 22.72 5.98
N LEU A 490 9.78 22.12 5.17
CA LEU A 490 9.44 20.70 5.28
C LEU A 490 10.66 19.81 4.97
N PRO A 491 10.84 18.68 5.69
CA PRO A 491 11.92 17.73 5.42
C PRO A 491 11.91 17.15 4.00
N TYR A 492 10.74 17.15 3.38
CA TYR A 492 10.54 16.72 1.99
C TYR A 492 9.47 17.56 1.31
N VAL A 493 9.76 18.04 0.12
CA VAL A 493 8.84 18.87 -0.71
C VAL A 493 8.62 18.17 -2.05
N GLY A 494 7.36 17.90 -2.39
CA GLY A 494 6.96 17.30 -3.66
C GLY A 494 6.86 18.35 -4.79
N TRP A 495 7.14 17.91 -6.01
CA TRP A 495 7.06 18.76 -7.19
C TRP A 495 5.61 19.03 -7.60
N PHE A 496 5.37 20.19 -8.23
CA PHE A 496 4.09 20.61 -8.81
C PHE A 496 2.89 20.61 -7.84
N GLN A 497 3.13 20.65 -6.55
CA GLN A 497 2.05 20.81 -5.59
C GLN A 497 1.62 22.30 -5.49
N PRO A 498 0.33 22.61 -5.45
CA PRO A 498 -0.83 21.71 -5.24
C PRO A 498 -1.46 21.15 -6.53
N PHE A 499 -0.98 21.52 -7.72
CA PHE A 499 -1.57 21.11 -9.00
C PHE A 499 -1.65 19.57 -9.11
N ALA A 500 -0.58 18.86 -8.76
CA ALA A 500 -0.55 17.40 -8.79
C ALA A 500 -1.62 16.77 -7.88
N ALA A 501 -1.91 17.36 -6.71
CA ALA A 501 -2.97 16.88 -5.83
C ALA A 501 -4.37 17.10 -6.41
N TRP A 502 -4.63 18.26 -7.06
CA TRP A 502 -5.89 18.52 -7.74
C TRP A 502 -6.10 17.60 -8.94
N TYR A 503 -5.06 17.41 -9.77
CA TYR A 503 -5.11 16.50 -10.90
C TYR A 503 -5.39 15.05 -10.45
N GLY A 504 -4.69 14.58 -9.39
CA GLY A 504 -4.93 13.28 -8.80
C GLY A 504 -6.33 13.13 -8.21
N LEU A 505 -6.82 14.16 -7.50
CA LEU A 505 -8.18 14.17 -6.92
C LEU A 505 -9.25 14.06 -8.01
N ILE A 506 -9.18 14.89 -9.03
CA ILE A 506 -10.15 14.88 -10.13
C ILE A 506 -10.10 13.55 -10.88
N GLY A 507 -8.90 13.08 -11.24
CA GLY A 507 -8.72 11.81 -11.95
C GLY A 507 -9.25 10.60 -11.16
N CYS A 508 -8.89 10.47 -9.87
CA CYS A 508 -9.37 9.38 -9.04
C CYS A 508 -10.89 9.48 -8.81
N PHE A 509 -11.42 10.68 -8.58
CA PHE A 509 -12.86 10.90 -8.40
C PHE A 509 -13.65 10.49 -9.64
N VAL A 510 -13.26 10.94 -10.82
CA VAL A 510 -13.91 10.55 -12.10
C VAL A 510 -13.81 9.04 -12.31
N MET A 511 -12.62 8.44 -12.13
CA MET A 511 -12.43 7.01 -12.33
C MET A 511 -13.22 6.16 -11.32
N THR A 512 -13.53 6.68 -10.14
CA THR A 512 -14.38 5.99 -9.16
C THR A 512 -15.79 5.75 -9.76
N PHE A 513 -16.37 6.72 -10.43
CA PHE A 513 -17.69 6.58 -11.07
C PHE A 513 -17.64 5.79 -12.37
N VAL A 514 -16.56 5.94 -13.12
CA VAL A 514 -16.34 5.24 -14.40
C VAL A 514 -16.03 3.75 -14.18
N GLY A 515 -15.53 3.34 -13.01
CA GLY A 515 -15.10 1.97 -12.74
C GLY A 515 -16.13 0.87 -13.04
N GLY A 516 -17.41 1.16 -12.90
CA GLY A 516 -18.52 0.24 -13.18
C GLY A 516 -19.29 0.52 -14.49
N TYR A 517 -18.74 1.29 -15.42
CA TYR A 517 -19.47 1.75 -16.61
C TYR A 517 -20.08 0.62 -17.45
N THR A 518 -19.50 -0.56 -17.43
CA THR A 518 -19.93 -1.71 -18.22
C THR A 518 -21.37 -2.14 -17.91
N VAL A 519 -21.81 -1.95 -16.66
CA VAL A 519 -23.16 -2.31 -16.23
C VAL A 519 -24.25 -1.48 -16.94
N PHE A 520 -23.91 -0.26 -17.35
CA PHE A 520 -24.84 0.65 -18.04
C PHE A 520 -24.89 0.46 -19.56
N LEU A 521 -24.07 -0.45 -20.10
CA LEU A 521 -24.11 -0.76 -21.52
C LEU A 521 -25.37 -1.59 -21.85
N PRO A 522 -25.98 -1.41 -23.02
CA PRO A 522 -27.14 -2.18 -23.46
C PRO A 522 -26.91 -3.70 -23.35
N GLY A 523 -27.78 -4.40 -22.66
CA GLY A 523 -27.70 -5.85 -22.47
C GLY A 523 -26.64 -6.34 -21.47
N GLN A 524 -25.94 -5.46 -20.76
CA GLN A 524 -24.90 -5.82 -19.80
C GLN A 524 -25.30 -5.59 -18.33
N TRP A 525 -26.60 -5.34 -18.08
CA TRP A 525 -27.08 -5.12 -16.71
C TRP A 525 -26.96 -6.39 -15.87
N ASP A 526 -26.17 -6.32 -14.81
CA ASP A 526 -25.98 -7.38 -13.82
C ASP A 526 -25.96 -6.80 -12.41
N ILE A 527 -26.89 -7.27 -11.57
CA ILE A 527 -27.08 -6.73 -10.21
C ILE A 527 -25.83 -6.94 -9.33
N PRO A 528 -25.23 -8.14 -9.26
CA PRO A 528 -24.00 -8.33 -8.50
C PRO A 528 -22.88 -7.39 -8.95
N THR A 529 -22.61 -7.29 -10.25
CA THR A 529 -21.57 -6.40 -10.80
C THR A 529 -21.85 -4.94 -10.47
N PHE A 530 -23.12 -4.49 -10.52
CA PHE A 530 -23.50 -3.15 -10.10
C PHE A 530 -23.19 -2.92 -8.61
N LEU A 531 -23.62 -3.83 -7.74
CA LEU A 531 -23.39 -3.72 -6.30
C LEU A 531 -21.89 -3.67 -5.99
N PHE A 532 -21.09 -4.59 -6.51
CA PHE A 532 -19.65 -4.61 -6.26
C PHE A 532 -18.91 -3.38 -6.84
N SER A 533 -19.45 -2.75 -7.89
CA SER A 533 -18.83 -1.55 -8.48
C SER A 533 -19.19 -0.25 -7.74
N TYR A 534 -20.40 -0.14 -7.19
CA TYR A 534 -20.94 1.13 -6.71
C TYR A 534 -21.22 1.18 -5.20
N THR A 535 -21.18 0.05 -4.49
CA THR A 535 -21.49 0.02 -3.04
C THR A 535 -20.62 1.00 -2.26
N MET A 536 -19.30 1.06 -2.50
CA MET A 536 -18.41 1.93 -1.72
C MET A 536 -18.60 3.42 -2.03
N ILE A 537 -19.11 3.75 -3.22
CA ILE A 537 -19.49 5.12 -3.59
C ILE A 537 -20.70 5.59 -2.75
N GLY A 538 -21.61 4.67 -2.42
CA GLY A 538 -22.73 4.95 -1.53
C GLY A 538 -22.36 4.90 -0.04
N VAL A 539 -21.58 3.89 0.37
CA VAL A 539 -21.23 3.66 1.78
C VAL A 539 -20.37 4.80 2.34
N PHE A 540 -19.39 5.31 1.57
CA PHE A 540 -18.49 6.38 2.03
C PHE A 540 -19.26 7.64 2.47
N PRO A 541 -20.14 8.25 1.65
CA PRO A 541 -20.92 9.40 2.08
C PRO A 541 -21.93 9.08 3.19
N ILE A 542 -22.52 7.88 3.22
CA ILE A 542 -23.44 7.45 4.29
C ILE A 542 -22.71 7.44 5.63
N VAL A 543 -21.53 6.85 5.71
CA VAL A 543 -20.71 6.81 6.93
C VAL A 543 -20.29 8.23 7.32
N PHE A 544 -19.83 9.03 6.35
CA PHE A 544 -19.43 10.43 6.59
C PHE A 544 -20.57 11.27 7.15
N ILE A 545 -21.73 11.27 6.49
CA ILE A 545 -22.91 12.05 6.90
C ILE A 545 -23.47 11.51 8.21
N GLY A 546 -23.58 10.19 8.36
CA GLY A 546 -24.07 9.55 9.59
C GLY A 546 -23.25 9.95 10.81
N TRP A 547 -21.92 9.84 10.72
CA TRP A 547 -21.04 10.25 11.83
C TRP A 547 -21.12 11.75 12.10
N LYS A 548 -21.19 12.56 11.04
CA LYS A 548 -21.32 14.01 11.16
C LYS A 548 -22.60 14.44 11.87
N LEU A 549 -23.71 13.77 11.58
CA LEU A 549 -25.01 14.03 12.24
C LEU A 549 -24.99 13.58 13.72
N ILE A 550 -24.45 12.37 14.00
CA ILE A 550 -24.43 11.80 15.35
C ILE A 550 -23.50 12.60 16.27
N LYS A 551 -22.29 12.91 15.81
CA LYS A 551 -21.24 13.58 16.60
C LYS A 551 -21.21 15.09 16.40
N ARG A 552 -21.98 15.65 15.47
CA ARG A 552 -22.05 17.08 15.13
C ARG A 552 -20.67 17.69 14.86
N THR A 553 -19.79 16.93 14.20
CA THR A 553 -18.42 17.37 13.89
C THR A 553 -18.44 18.56 12.92
N LYS A 554 -17.38 19.38 12.99
CA LYS A 554 -17.23 20.56 12.12
C LYS A 554 -15.96 20.42 11.28
N PHE A 555 -16.00 20.93 10.05
CA PHE A 555 -14.78 21.06 9.26
C PHE A 555 -13.80 22.02 9.94
N HIS A 556 -12.53 21.59 10.06
CA HIS A 556 -11.48 22.44 10.61
C HIS A 556 -11.26 23.66 9.71
N LYS A 557 -11.23 24.85 10.29
CA LYS A 557 -10.83 26.03 9.53
C LYS A 557 -9.30 26.02 9.35
N PRO A 558 -8.76 26.53 8.25
CA PRO A 558 -7.32 26.49 7.97
C PRO A 558 -6.44 27.07 9.09
N LEU A 559 -6.92 28.09 9.79
CA LEU A 559 -6.22 28.70 10.94
C LEU A 559 -6.25 27.85 12.22
N ASP A 560 -7.28 27.01 12.38
CA ASP A 560 -7.48 26.19 13.59
C ASP A 560 -6.83 24.79 13.46
N VAL A 561 -6.27 24.46 12.28
CA VAL A 561 -5.62 23.16 12.05
C VAL A 561 -4.33 23.08 12.86
N ASP A 562 -4.20 22.01 13.66
CA ASP A 562 -2.95 21.74 14.37
C ASP A 562 -1.88 21.19 13.40
N LEU A 563 -0.91 22.04 13.05
CA LEU A 563 0.25 21.68 12.24
C LEU A 563 1.46 21.24 13.08
N ARG A 564 1.52 21.60 14.37
CA ARG A 564 2.72 21.44 15.21
C ARG A 564 2.64 20.31 16.23
N GLY A 565 1.45 19.81 16.55
CA GLY A 565 1.30 18.74 17.53
C GLY A 565 2.13 17.50 17.15
N GLU A 566 2.77 16.88 18.13
CA GLU A 566 3.67 15.72 18.00
C GLU A 566 4.99 16.00 17.20
N VAL A 567 5.18 17.18 16.61
CA VAL A 567 6.39 17.52 15.84
C VAL A 567 7.61 17.63 16.75
N GLU A 568 7.44 18.24 17.94
CA GLU A 568 8.52 18.42 18.92
C GLU A 568 9.02 17.07 19.44
N GLU A 569 8.12 16.13 19.73
CA GLU A 569 8.47 14.77 20.18
C GLU A 569 9.27 14.01 19.10
N ILE A 570 8.88 14.20 17.83
CA ILE A 570 9.58 13.58 16.69
C ILE A 570 10.96 14.22 16.50
N GLU A 571 11.10 15.53 16.70
CA GLU A 571 12.37 16.24 16.61
C GLU A 571 13.31 15.87 17.74
N GLU A 572 12.79 15.73 18.96
CA GLU A 572 13.54 15.24 20.10
C GLU A 572 14.03 13.82 19.89
N TYR A 573 13.15 12.91 19.41
CA TYR A 573 13.53 11.56 19.04
C TYR A 573 14.66 11.57 18.00
N GLN A 574 14.59 12.43 16.97
CA GLN A 574 15.62 12.51 15.95
C GLN A 574 16.96 13.03 16.46
N ARG A 575 16.94 14.01 17.35
CA ARG A 575 18.18 14.54 17.98
C ARG A 575 18.87 13.47 18.81
N ASN A 576 18.10 12.63 19.49
CA ASN A 576 18.60 11.59 20.38
C ASN A 576 18.83 10.24 19.69
N PHE A 577 18.52 10.13 18.37
CA PHE A 577 18.61 8.87 17.65
C PHE A 577 20.07 8.46 17.39
N VAL A 578 20.48 7.33 17.96
CA VAL A 578 21.77 6.67 17.71
C VAL A 578 21.50 5.40 16.88
N PRO A 579 22.08 5.27 15.68
CA PRO A 579 21.93 4.08 14.86
C PRO A 579 22.46 2.83 15.58
N ALA A 580 21.67 1.76 15.59
CA ALA A 580 22.14 0.49 16.14
C ALA A 580 23.34 -0.05 15.33
N PRO A 581 24.36 -0.61 15.97
CA PRO A 581 25.51 -1.18 15.27
C PRO A 581 25.07 -2.33 14.36
N HIS A 582 25.77 -2.48 13.24
CA HIS A 582 25.47 -3.57 12.29
C HIS A 582 25.84 -4.92 12.92
N LYS A 583 24.91 -5.87 12.93
CA LYS A 583 25.13 -7.20 13.52
C LYS A 583 26.17 -8.03 12.76
N ASN A 584 26.17 -7.96 11.41
CA ASN A 584 27.06 -8.75 10.53
C ASN A 584 27.41 -7.96 9.26
N ALA A 585 28.43 -8.42 8.51
CA ALA A 585 28.80 -7.87 7.20
C ALA A 585 27.62 -7.91 6.20
N VAL A 586 26.81 -8.95 6.25
CA VAL A 586 25.59 -9.11 5.45
C VAL A 586 24.56 -8.02 5.80
N ASP A 587 24.32 -7.76 7.09
CA ASP A 587 23.42 -6.68 7.55
C ASP A 587 23.92 -5.29 7.11
N LYS A 588 25.24 -5.07 7.13
CA LYS A 588 25.88 -3.86 6.62
C LYS A 588 25.67 -3.68 5.11
N TYR A 589 25.83 -4.75 4.32
CA TYR A 589 25.65 -4.71 2.87
C TYR A 589 24.16 -4.45 2.50
N PHE A 590 23.22 -5.18 3.13
CA PHE A 590 21.79 -4.95 2.91
C PHE A 590 21.38 -3.54 3.34
N ASN A 591 21.82 -3.06 4.50
CA ASN A 591 21.50 -1.69 4.91
C ASN A 591 22.07 -0.65 3.93
N LYS A 592 23.26 -0.88 3.35
CA LYS A 592 23.83 0.00 2.32
C LYS A 592 23.07 -0.07 0.99
N ALA A 593 22.59 -1.23 0.59
CA ALA A 593 21.83 -1.41 -0.65
C ALA A 593 20.40 -0.80 -0.59
N PHE A 594 19.82 -0.71 0.62
CA PHE A 594 18.48 -0.18 0.86
C PHE A 594 18.48 1.21 1.54
N SER A 595 19.62 1.77 1.90
CA SER A 595 19.76 3.13 2.45
C SER A 595 19.98 4.16 1.35
#